data_2ad013d265ea941dc776b2f8f4cd9d52
#
_entry.id   2ad013d265ea941dc776b2f8f4cd9d52
#
_cell.length_a   1.000
_cell.length_b   1.000
_cell.length_c   1.000
_cell.angle_alpha   90.00
_cell.angle_beta   90.00
_cell.angle_gamma   90.00
#
_symmetry.space_group_name_H-M   'P 1'
#
loop_
_entity.id
_entity.type
_entity.pdbx_description
1 polymer ?
#
loop_
_entity_poly.entity_id
_entity_poly.type
_entity_poly.pdbx_seq_one_letter_code
_entity_poly.pdbx_strand_id
1 'polypeptide(L)'
;MSSEDVSREEIRAMRLSYGQSGIGELSADPFVSFSDWLRQARNNPLIVEANAMVLSTLDSDLFVTTRTVLLKDISLGGFTFFTNYSSRKAHAIDANPQVSLLFPWYAMERQISISGLAEKVSADESASYFATRPWSSQIGAWASHQSAPLTSREELDLRFQGASEKWPEGSPVPCPPHWGGYRVTPLAIEFWQGRYSRMHDRLRYERSTSGLDWELNRYYP
;
A
#
# COMPACT_ATOMS: atom_id res chain seq x y z
N MET A 1 -8.55 7.93 -36.10
CA MET A 1 -9.55 7.60 -35.09
C MET A 1 -9.51 8.72 -34.08
N SER A 2 -10.52 9.60 -34.03
CA SER A 2 -10.62 10.63 -32.99
C SER A 2 -10.85 9.93 -31.66
N SER A 3 -9.96 10.15 -30.70
CA SER A 3 -10.26 9.84 -29.31
C SER A 3 -11.47 10.71 -28.94
N GLU A 4 -12.63 10.09 -28.72
CA GLU A 4 -13.76 10.81 -28.13
C GLU A 4 -13.33 11.18 -26.71
N ASP A 5 -13.10 12.46 -26.50
CA ASP A 5 -12.80 12.99 -25.17
C ASP A 5 -14.01 12.78 -24.28
N VAL A 6 -13.79 12.23 -23.09
CA VAL A 6 -14.88 12.02 -22.13
C VAL A 6 -15.46 13.38 -21.73
N SER A 7 -16.73 13.59 -22.00
CA SER A 7 -17.40 14.87 -21.73
C SER A 7 -17.60 15.10 -20.22
N ARG A 8 -17.77 16.37 -19.83
CA ARG A 8 -18.11 16.72 -18.45
C ARG A 8 -19.42 16.08 -17.98
N GLU A 9 -20.36 15.91 -18.87
CA GLU A 9 -21.68 15.31 -18.58
C GLU A 9 -21.54 13.81 -18.31
N GLU A 10 -20.76 13.10 -19.12
CA GLU A 10 -20.44 11.68 -18.88
C GLU A 10 -19.75 11.49 -17.54
N ILE A 11 -18.75 12.31 -17.18
CA ILE A 11 -18.09 12.24 -15.87
C ILE A 11 -19.09 12.46 -14.72
N ARG A 12 -20.02 13.42 -14.88
CA ARG A 12 -21.05 13.70 -13.86
C ARG A 12 -22.09 12.59 -13.74
N ALA A 13 -22.33 11.84 -14.83
CA ALA A 13 -23.25 10.71 -14.86
C ALA A 13 -22.64 9.41 -14.29
N MET A 14 -21.33 9.31 -14.11
CA MET A 14 -20.64 8.16 -13.52
C MET A 14 -20.97 8.03 -12.03
N ARG A 15 -22.19 7.60 -11.71
CA ARG A 15 -22.67 7.42 -10.35
C ARG A 15 -23.19 6.01 -10.17
N LEU A 16 -22.71 5.35 -9.11
CA LEU A 16 -23.29 4.10 -8.62
C LEU A 16 -23.99 4.37 -7.31
N SER A 17 -25.17 3.77 -7.12
CA SER A 17 -25.82 3.74 -5.81
C SER A 17 -25.24 2.60 -5.00
N TYR A 18 -24.75 2.91 -3.81
CA TYR A 18 -24.28 1.92 -2.86
C TYR A 18 -25.45 1.18 -2.19
N GLY A 19 -25.14 0.00 -1.65
CA GLY A 19 -26.09 -0.81 -0.89
C GLY A 19 -26.53 -0.18 0.43
N GLN A 20 -27.26 -0.96 1.23
CA GLN A 20 -27.71 -0.53 2.56
C GLN A 20 -26.90 -1.14 3.70
N SER A 21 -25.94 -2.01 3.38
CA SER A 21 -25.09 -2.68 4.38
C SER A 21 -24.25 -1.66 5.13
N GLY A 22 -24.27 -1.73 6.46
CA GLY A 22 -23.40 -0.91 7.31
C GLY A 22 -22.12 -1.63 7.70
N ILE A 23 -21.23 -0.91 8.39
CA ILE A 23 -20.14 -1.53 9.12
C ILE A 23 -20.77 -2.29 10.29
N GLY A 24 -20.56 -3.61 10.33
CA GLY A 24 -20.96 -4.42 11.48
C GLY A 24 -20.18 -4.04 12.75
N GLU A 25 -20.23 -4.89 13.75
CA GLU A 25 -19.43 -4.74 14.96
C GLU A 25 -17.94 -4.93 14.62
N LEU A 26 -17.10 -3.98 15.04
CA LEU A 26 -15.67 -4.05 14.94
C LEU A 26 -15.05 -4.50 16.27
N SER A 27 -13.93 -5.22 16.22
CA SER A 27 -13.17 -5.65 17.41
C SER A 27 -12.61 -4.43 18.16
N ALA A 28 -12.36 -4.55 19.44
CA ALA A 28 -11.60 -3.55 20.20
C ALA A 28 -10.17 -3.37 19.62
N ASP A 29 -9.61 -4.43 19.03
CA ASP A 29 -8.33 -4.40 18.32
C ASP A 29 -8.55 -4.11 16.82
N PRO A 30 -8.07 -2.95 16.29
CA PRO A 30 -8.21 -2.60 14.88
C PRO A 30 -7.50 -3.57 13.93
N PHE A 31 -6.45 -4.27 14.37
CA PHE A 31 -5.74 -5.25 13.54
C PHE A 31 -6.56 -6.52 13.30
N VAL A 32 -7.37 -6.90 14.28
CA VAL A 32 -8.35 -8.00 14.12
C VAL A 32 -9.40 -7.60 13.08
N SER A 33 -10.00 -6.41 13.22
CA SER A 33 -10.98 -5.88 12.27
C SER A 33 -10.40 -5.72 10.86
N PHE A 34 -9.15 -5.23 10.75
CA PHE A 34 -8.44 -5.14 9.48
C PHE A 34 -8.25 -6.51 8.83
N SER A 35 -7.79 -7.50 9.61
CA SER A 35 -7.54 -8.86 9.12
C SER A 35 -8.83 -9.53 8.64
N ASP A 36 -9.95 -9.28 9.30
CA ASP A 36 -11.26 -9.77 8.89
C ASP A 36 -11.72 -9.16 7.55
N TRP A 37 -11.57 -7.86 7.38
CA TRP A 37 -11.91 -7.19 6.13
C TRP A 37 -10.97 -7.58 4.98
N LEU A 38 -9.68 -7.72 5.24
CA LEU A 38 -8.70 -8.19 4.26
C LEU A 38 -9.03 -9.62 3.80
N ARG A 39 -9.45 -10.51 4.73
CA ARG A 39 -9.87 -11.87 4.40
C ARG A 39 -11.11 -11.87 3.51
N GLN A 40 -12.10 -11.01 3.82
CA GLN A 40 -13.29 -10.84 2.98
C GLN A 40 -12.92 -10.31 1.59
N ALA A 41 -12.03 -9.32 1.51
CA ALA A 41 -11.56 -8.77 0.24
C ALA A 41 -10.82 -9.84 -0.60
N ARG A 42 -9.94 -10.64 0.02
CA ARG A 42 -9.23 -11.75 -0.63
C ARG A 42 -10.18 -12.80 -1.21
N ASN A 43 -11.30 -13.04 -0.55
CA ASN A 43 -12.29 -14.02 -0.98
C ASN A 43 -13.29 -13.47 -2.01
N ASN A 44 -13.25 -12.17 -2.32
CA ASN A 44 -14.10 -11.56 -3.32
C ASN A 44 -13.48 -11.70 -4.71
N PRO A 45 -14.12 -12.41 -5.65
CA PRO A 45 -13.56 -12.67 -6.99
C PRO A 45 -13.37 -11.41 -7.86
N LEU A 46 -14.00 -10.30 -7.50
CA LEU A 46 -13.85 -9.02 -8.20
C LEU A 46 -12.64 -8.21 -7.71
N ILE A 47 -11.94 -8.66 -6.68
CA ILE A 47 -10.75 -8.00 -6.14
C ILE A 47 -9.52 -8.84 -6.49
N VAL A 48 -8.75 -8.38 -7.47
CA VAL A 48 -7.60 -9.13 -8.01
C VAL A 48 -6.46 -9.21 -6.99
N GLU A 49 -6.20 -8.14 -6.25
CA GLU A 49 -5.04 -8.02 -5.35
C GLU A 49 -5.46 -7.29 -4.06
N ALA A 50 -6.04 -8.05 -3.13
CA ALA A 50 -6.63 -7.50 -1.89
C ALA A 50 -5.61 -6.78 -0.99
N ASN A 51 -4.32 -7.15 -1.08
CA ASN A 51 -3.22 -6.54 -0.33
C ASN A 51 -2.56 -5.35 -1.06
N ALA A 52 -3.05 -4.96 -2.24
CA ALA A 52 -2.63 -3.73 -2.88
C ALA A 52 -3.18 -2.51 -2.10
N MET A 53 -2.30 -1.56 -1.83
CA MET A 53 -2.64 -0.33 -1.12
C MET A 53 -1.99 0.88 -1.78
N VAL A 54 -2.67 2.01 -1.72
CA VAL A 54 -2.13 3.30 -2.15
C VAL A 54 -1.33 3.90 -0.99
N LEU A 55 -0.03 4.07 -1.20
CA LEU A 55 0.86 4.77 -0.27
C LEU A 55 0.98 6.23 -0.69
N SER A 56 0.65 7.15 0.20
CA SER A 56 0.87 8.59 0.07
C SER A 56 2.06 9.02 0.93
N THR A 57 2.96 9.80 0.32
CA THR A 57 4.14 10.35 0.99
C THR A 57 4.26 11.84 0.68
N LEU A 58 4.82 12.60 1.62
CA LEU A 58 5.13 14.01 1.45
C LEU A 58 6.62 14.15 1.13
N ASP A 59 6.96 14.72 -0.03
CA ASP A 59 8.36 14.93 -0.41
C ASP A 59 8.95 16.21 0.22
N SER A 60 10.25 16.45 -0.01
CA SER A 60 10.95 17.62 0.53
C SER A 60 10.38 18.96 0.08
N ASP A 61 9.71 18.98 -1.09
CA ASP A 61 9.10 20.19 -1.65
C ASP A 61 7.63 20.33 -1.20
N LEU A 62 7.21 19.54 -0.22
CA LEU A 62 5.86 19.49 0.36
C LEU A 62 4.76 19.07 -0.63
N PHE A 63 5.12 18.36 -1.71
CA PHE A 63 4.14 17.74 -2.58
C PHE A 63 3.77 16.34 -2.10
N VAL A 64 2.46 16.09 -2.01
CA VAL A 64 1.93 14.76 -1.74
C VAL A 64 1.98 13.95 -3.03
N THR A 65 2.66 12.81 -2.99
CA THR A 65 2.72 11.87 -4.12
C THR A 65 2.20 10.51 -3.71
N THR A 66 1.50 9.83 -4.64
CA THR A 66 0.87 8.53 -4.39
C THR A 66 1.36 7.45 -5.36
N ARG A 67 1.35 6.20 -4.92
CA ARG A 67 1.62 5.00 -5.74
C ARG A 67 1.04 3.77 -5.07
N THR A 68 0.81 2.73 -5.85
CA THR A 68 0.46 1.43 -5.30
C THR A 68 1.71 0.72 -4.78
N VAL A 69 1.58 0.11 -3.60
CA VAL A 69 2.53 -0.83 -3.00
C VAL A 69 1.74 -2.02 -2.44
N LEU A 70 2.43 -3.11 -2.12
CA LEU A 70 1.78 -4.31 -1.61
C LEU A 70 2.05 -4.48 -0.13
N LEU A 71 1.00 -4.64 0.66
CA LEU A 71 1.11 -5.09 2.05
C LEU A 71 1.71 -6.49 2.08
N LYS A 72 2.71 -6.70 2.93
CA LYS A 72 3.41 -7.99 3.08
C LYS A 72 3.35 -8.56 4.47
N ASP A 73 3.13 -7.73 5.48
CA ASP A 73 2.99 -8.16 6.87
C ASP A 73 2.17 -7.15 7.67
N ILE A 74 1.45 -7.65 8.68
CA ILE A 74 0.67 -6.88 9.67
C ILE A 74 1.04 -7.26 11.10
N SER A 75 2.25 -7.74 11.31
CA SER A 75 2.76 -8.10 12.63
C SER A 75 3.40 -6.92 13.36
N LEU A 76 3.74 -7.12 14.62
CA LEU A 76 4.44 -6.13 15.46
C LEU A 76 3.75 -4.76 15.52
N GLY A 77 2.41 -4.75 15.40
CA GLY A 77 1.62 -3.52 15.53
C GLY A 77 1.75 -2.55 14.36
N GLY A 78 2.13 -3.02 13.16
CA GLY A 78 2.31 -2.18 11.99
C GLY A 78 1.99 -2.87 10.66
N PHE A 79 2.04 -2.08 9.59
CA PHE A 79 1.79 -2.49 8.21
C PHE A 79 3.08 -2.42 7.41
N THR A 80 3.59 -3.57 6.95
CA THR A 80 4.91 -3.64 6.31
C THR A 80 4.78 -3.79 4.80
N PHE A 81 5.56 -3.00 4.07
CA PHE A 81 5.76 -3.13 2.63
C PHE A 81 7.25 -3.05 2.29
N PHE A 82 7.65 -3.54 1.11
CA PHE A 82 9.03 -3.54 0.67
C PHE A 82 9.20 -2.76 -0.62
N THR A 83 10.34 -2.08 -0.75
CA THR A 83 10.64 -1.19 -1.88
C THR A 83 12.15 -1.00 -2.07
N ASN A 84 12.51 -0.27 -3.13
CA ASN A 84 13.88 0.22 -3.32
C ASN A 84 14.08 1.50 -2.49
N TYR A 85 15.09 1.53 -1.64
CA TYR A 85 15.43 2.67 -0.77
C TYR A 85 15.95 3.91 -1.54
N SER A 86 16.40 3.72 -2.80
CA SER A 86 16.77 4.84 -3.68
C SER A 86 15.59 5.40 -4.47
N SER A 87 14.37 4.92 -4.25
CA SER A 87 13.19 5.40 -4.96
C SER A 87 12.68 6.74 -4.40
N ARG A 88 11.93 7.50 -5.24
CA ARG A 88 11.33 8.78 -4.81
C ARG A 88 10.50 8.66 -3.52
N LYS A 89 9.74 7.56 -3.36
CA LYS A 89 8.95 7.34 -2.15
C LYS A 89 9.82 7.12 -0.90
N ALA A 90 10.94 6.42 -1.05
CA ALA A 90 11.85 6.18 0.06
C ALA A 90 12.54 7.46 0.51
N HIS A 91 13.02 8.28 -0.44
CA HIS A 91 13.57 9.60 -0.12
C HIS A 91 12.53 10.50 0.57
N ALA A 92 11.26 10.45 0.12
CA ALA A 92 10.18 11.20 0.77
C ALA A 92 9.95 10.73 2.22
N ILE A 93 9.93 9.41 2.48
CA ILE A 93 9.79 8.85 3.83
C ILE A 93 11.00 9.19 4.72
N ASP A 94 12.21 9.12 4.16
CA ASP A 94 13.43 9.48 4.91
C ASP A 94 13.45 10.97 5.30
N ALA A 95 12.84 11.86 4.49
CA ALA A 95 12.66 13.27 4.79
C ALA A 95 11.48 13.54 5.74
N ASN A 96 10.38 12.82 5.58
CA ASN A 96 9.18 12.93 6.41
C ASN A 96 8.52 11.56 6.58
N PRO A 97 8.58 10.95 7.78
CA PRO A 97 8.05 9.62 8.02
C PRO A 97 6.52 9.54 8.04
N GLN A 98 5.80 10.65 8.01
CA GLN A 98 4.34 10.66 7.98
C GLN A 98 3.83 10.14 6.65
N VAL A 99 3.01 9.10 6.71
CA VAL A 99 2.44 8.46 5.53
C VAL A 99 0.96 8.16 5.72
N SER A 100 0.27 7.96 4.59
CA SER A 100 -1.07 7.40 4.58
C SER A 100 -1.11 6.17 3.66
N LEU A 101 -1.81 5.13 4.12
CA LEU A 101 -2.11 3.93 3.35
C LEU A 101 -3.63 3.89 3.11
N LEU A 102 -4.04 3.55 1.88
CA LEU A 102 -5.45 3.37 1.54
C LEU A 102 -5.63 2.00 0.86
N PHE A 103 -6.54 1.19 1.38
CA PHE A 103 -7.02 -0.04 0.77
C PHE A 103 -8.39 0.23 0.12
N PRO A 104 -8.46 0.45 -1.21
CA PRO A 104 -9.70 0.83 -1.90
C PRO A 104 -10.41 -0.40 -2.46
N TRP A 105 -11.16 -1.12 -1.66
CA TRP A 105 -11.92 -2.29 -2.10
C TRP A 105 -13.28 -1.87 -2.70
N TYR A 106 -13.23 -1.21 -3.84
CA TYR A 106 -14.41 -0.63 -4.52
C TYR A 106 -15.52 -1.66 -4.80
N ALA A 107 -15.15 -2.90 -5.17
CA ALA A 107 -16.12 -3.96 -5.41
C ALA A 107 -16.93 -4.36 -4.16
N MET A 108 -16.48 -3.97 -2.97
CA MET A 108 -17.17 -4.17 -1.70
C MET A 108 -17.77 -2.87 -1.16
N GLU A 109 -17.67 -1.78 -1.90
CA GLU A 109 -18.04 -0.44 -1.42
C GLU A 109 -17.33 -0.09 -0.09
N ARG A 110 -16.07 -0.55 0.09
CA ARG A 110 -15.27 -0.42 1.31
C ARG A 110 -13.93 0.20 1.05
N GLN A 111 -13.46 0.93 2.04
CA GLN A 111 -12.04 1.31 2.11
C GLN A 111 -11.55 1.30 3.56
N ILE A 112 -10.25 1.09 3.73
CA ILE A 112 -9.56 1.31 5.01
C ILE A 112 -8.48 2.35 4.74
N SER A 113 -8.48 3.41 5.54
CA SER A 113 -7.45 4.46 5.52
C SER A 113 -6.64 4.40 6.81
N ILE A 114 -5.32 4.44 6.69
CA ILE A 114 -4.38 4.33 7.80
C ILE A 114 -3.44 5.53 7.72
N SER A 115 -3.37 6.32 8.79
CA SER A 115 -2.36 7.37 8.95
C SER A 115 -1.35 6.92 9.99
N GLY A 116 -0.05 7.08 9.73
CA GLY A 116 0.98 6.60 10.63
C GLY A 116 2.38 7.08 10.28
N LEU A 117 3.35 6.51 10.98
CA LEU A 117 4.77 6.80 10.81
C LEU A 117 5.48 5.57 10.21
N ALA A 118 6.24 5.78 9.14
CA ALA A 118 6.99 4.73 8.47
C ALA A 118 8.44 4.71 8.96
N GLU A 119 8.92 3.52 9.34
CA GLU A 119 10.30 3.27 9.74
C GLU A 119 10.87 2.10 8.96
N LYS A 120 12.17 2.12 8.65
CA LYS A 120 12.85 0.99 8.01
C LYS A 120 12.83 -0.22 8.95
N VAL A 121 12.48 -1.39 8.40
CA VAL A 121 12.67 -2.65 9.11
C VAL A 121 14.15 -3.04 9.12
N SER A 122 14.53 -4.03 9.92
CA SER A 122 15.92 -4.48 9.99
C SER A 122 16.42 -5.04 8.64
N ALA A 123 17.75 -5.02 8.46
CA ALA A 123 18.37 -5.63 7.28
C ALA A 123 18.09 -7.13 7.20
N ASP A 124 18.07 -7.83 8.35
CA ASP A 124 17.79 -9.26 8.44
C ASP A 124 16.33 -9.58 8.04
N GLU A 125 15.37 -8.76 8.47
CA GLU A 125 13.97 -8.89 8.07
C GLU A 125 13.82 -8.65 6.56
N SER A 126 14.51 -7.63 6.03
CA SER A 126 14.51 -7.34 4.60
C SER A 126 15.11 -8.48 3.80
N ALA A 127 16.25 -9.02 4.21
CA ALA A 127 16.92 -10.13 3.54
C ALA A 127 16.08 -11.43 3.61
N SER A 128 15.47 -11.70 4.75
CA SER A 128 14.61 -12.87 4.95
C SER A 128 13.40 -12.83 4.00
N TYR A 129 12.72 -11.69 3.91
CA TYR A 129 11.62 -11.54 2.96
C TYR A 129 12.12 -11.55 1.51
N PHE A 130 13.25 -10.91 1.20
CA PHE A 130 13.83 -10.89 -0.15
C PHE A 130 14.06 -12.31 -0.69
N ALA A 131 14.57 -13.22 0.15
CA ALA A 131 14.84 -14.60 -0.22
C ALA A 131 13.57 -15.40 -0.61
N THR A 132 12.38 -14.99 -0.12
CA THR A 132 11.11 -15.65 -0.46
C THR A 132 10.51 -15.18 -1.78
N ARG A 133 11.05 -14.13 -2.40
CA ARG A 133 10.52 -13.57 -3.65
C ARG A 133 10.84 -14.48 -4.83
N PRO A 134 9.96 -14.51 -5.87
CA PRO A 134 10.31 -15.18 -7.13
C PRO A 134 11.65 -14.67 -7.68
N TRP A 135 12.45 -15.56 -8.25
CA TRP A 135 13.78 -15.24 -8.79
C TRP A 135 13.76 -14.00 -9.71
N SER A 136 12.83 -13.95 -10.66
CA SER A 136 12.70 -12.79 -11.57
C SER A 136 12.48 -11.47 -10.85
N SER A 137 11.76 -11.49 -9.71
CA SER A 137 11.55 -10.31 -8.88
C SER A 137 12.80 -9.92 -8.08
N GLN A 138 13.62 -10.90 -7.68
CA GLN A 138 14.92 -10.66 -7.05
C GLN A 138 15.89 -10.02 -8.06
N ILE A 139 15.97 -10.55 -9.28
CA ILE A 139 16.80 -10.00 -10.37
C ILE A 139 16.33 -8.59 -10.73
N GLY A 140 15.02 -8.35 -10.85
CA GLY A 140 14.46 -7.03 -11.12
C GLY A 140 14.85 -5.98 -10.08
N ALA A 141 15.01 -6.36 -8.81
CA ALA A 141 15.46 -5.45 -7.76
C ALA A 141 16.94 -5.01 -7.93
N TRP A 142 17.78 -5.86 -8.51
CA TRP A 142 19.15 -5.51 -8.87
C TRP A 142 19.25 -4.69 -10.17
N ALA A 143 18.42 -5.03 -11.15
CA ALA A 143 18.44 -4.37 -12.46
C ALA A 143 17.89 -2.94 -12.43
N SER A 144 16.91 -2.65 -11.55
CA SER A 144 16.15 -1.40 -11.57
C SER A 144 16.73 -0.35 -10.62
N HIS A 145 17.08 0.83 -11.15
CA HIS A 145 17.27 2.05 -10.37
C HIS A 145 15.90 2.75 -10.23
N GLN A 146 15.04 2.22 -9.36
CA GLN A 146 13.65 2.63 -9.24
C GLN A 146 13.49 4.15 -9.09
N SER A 147 12.63 4.76 -9.92
CA SER A 147 12.33 6.19 -10.00
C SER A 147 13.40 7.06 -10.68
N ALA A 148 14.57 6.53 -11.03
CA ALA A 148 15.54 7.26 -11.84
C ALA A 148 15.08 7.36 -13.30
N PRO A 149 15.47 8.43 -14.03
CA PRO A 149 15.27 8.47 -15.47
C PRO A 149 15.91 7.26 -16.16
N LEU A 150 15.24 6.73 -17.16
CA LEU A 150 15.68 5.59 -17.95
C LEU A 150 15.80 6.05 -19.41
N THR A 151 16.93 5.78 -20.06
CA THR A 151 17.20 6.26 -21.41
C THR A 151 16.38 5.49 -22.44
N SER A 152 16.27 4.15 -22.26
CA SER A 152 15.46 3.32 -23.14
C SER A 152 15.03 2.02 -22.43
N ARG A 153 14.07 1.31 -23.01
CA ARG A 153 13.65 0.01 -22.51
C ARG A 153 14.77 -1.03 -22.63
N GLU A 154 15.54 -0.96 -23.71
CA GLU A 154 16.66 -1.86 -23.98
C GLU A 154 17.74 -1.77 -22.90
N GLU A 155 18.00 -0.57 -22.35
CA GLU A 155 18.93 -0.40 -21.23
C GLU A 155 18.48 -1.23 -20.03
N LEU A 156 17.19 -1.19 -19.68
CA LEU A 156 16.66 -1.96 -18.56
C LEU A 156 16.74 -3.47 -18.82
N ASP A 157 16.45 -3.89 -20.05
CA ASP A 157 16.50 -5.30 -20.45
C ASP A 157 17.94 -5.84 -20.40
N LEU A 158 18.94 -5.07 -20.86
CA LEU A 158 20.36 -5.42 -20.72
C LEU A 158 20.81 -5.51 -19.25
N ARG A 159 20.35 -4.62 -18.39
CA ARG A 159 20.64 -4.67 -16.95
C ARG A 159 20.02 -5.90 -16.29
N PHE A 160 18.78 -6.24 -16.68
CA PHE A 160 18.12 -7.46 -16.22
C PHE A 160 18.86 -8.71 -16.66
N GLN A 161 19.29 -8.78 -17.93
CA GLN A 161 20.09 -9.86 -18.47
C GLN A 161 21.41 -10.01 -17.71
N GLY A 162 22.18 -8.95 -17.53
CA GLY A 162 23.45 -8.97 -16.80
C GLY A 162 23.30 -9.44 -15.35
N ALA A 163 22.20 -9.05 -14.68
CA ALA A 163 21.90 -9.54 -13.34
C ALA A 163 21.49 -11.04 -13.36
N SER A 164 20.76 -11.48 -14.39
CA SER A 164 20.38 -12.88 -14.57
C SER A 164 21.58 -13.80 -14.83
N GLU A 165 22.55 -13.32 -15.61
CA GLU A 165 23.80 -14.05 -15.87
C GLU A 165 24.67 -14.17 -14.61
N LYS A 166 24.68 -13.12 -13.78
CA LYS A 166 25.41 -13.11 -12.51
C LYS A 166 24.79 -14.04 -11.46
N TRP A 167 23.48 -14.16 -11.44
CA TRP A 167 22.72 -15.02 -10.52
C TRP A 167 21.70 -15.83 -11.32
N PRO A 168 22.12 -16.95 -11.93
CA PRO A 168 21.22 -17.82 -12.69
C PRO A 168 20.06 -18.34 -11.85
N GLU A 169 18.96 -18.70 -12.51
CA GLU A 169 17.80 -19.28 -11.84
C GLU A 169 18.19 -20.54 -11.05
N GLY A 170 17.71 -20.64 -9.81
CA GLY A 170 18.10 -21.70 -8.87
C GLY A 170 19.34 -21.38 -8.03
N SER A 171 20.08 -20.28 -8.31
CA SER A 171 21.15 -19.81 -7.45
C SER A 171 20.64 -18.81 -6.39
N PRO A 172 21.31 -18.69 -5.23
CA PRO A 172 20.98 -17.70 -4.23
C PRO A 172 21.23 -16.27 -4.76
N VAL A 173 20.22 -15.41 -4.72
CA VAL A 173 20.35 -14.00 -5.08
C VAL A 173 20.44 -13.19 -3.78
N PRO A 174 21.55 -12.47 -3.50
CA PRO A 174 21.65 -11.67 -2.29
C PRO A 174 20.68 -10.49 -2.31
N CYS A 175 20.19 -10.06 -1.14
CA CYS A 175 19.39 -8.85 -1.02
C CYS A 175 20.24 -7.62 -1.37
N PRO A 176 19.81 -6.75 -2.30
CA PRO A 176 20.54 -5.53 -2.59
C PRO A 176 20.56 -4.58 -1.39
N PRO A 177 21.66 -3.86 -1.11
CA PRO A 177 21.73 -2.92 0.02
C PRO A 177 20.77 -1.74 -0.11
N HIS A 178 20.31 -1.46 -1.33
CA HIS A 178 19.35 -0.41 -1.64
C HIS A 178 17.89 -0.92 -1.66
N TRP A 179 17.61 -2.12 -1.13
CA TRP A 179 16.27 -2.70 -1.09
C TRP A 179 15.92 -3.17 0.31
N GLY A 180 14.67 -2.94 0.72
CA GLY A 180 14.19 -3.39 2.03
C GLY A 180 12.79 -2.91 2.33
N GLY A 181 12.37 -3.11 3.58
CA GLY A 181 11.03 -2.84 4.06
C GLY A 181 10.89 -1.55 4.85
N TYR A 182 9.68 -1.02 4.83
CA TYR A 182 9.17 -0.04 5.77
C TYR A 182 8.00 -0.64 6.54
N ARG A 183 7.99 -0.44 7.86
CA ARG A 183 6.83 -0.69 8.72
C ARG A 183 6.16 0.63 9.06
N VAL A 184 4.86 0.72 8.83
CA VAL A 184 4.03 1.86 9.19
C VAL A 184 3.35 1.56 10.52
N THR A 185 3.76 2.25 11.59
CA THR A 185 3.07 2.24 12.88
C THR A 185 1.87 3.17 12.80
N PRO A 186 0.63 2.65 12.92
CA PRO A 186 -0.56 3.46 12.74
C PRO A 186 -0.82 4.36 13.96
N LEU A 187 -1.21 5.59 13.67
CA LEU A 187 -1.76 6.56 14.62
C LEU A 187 -3.29 6.58 14.55
N ALA A 188 -3.85 6.34 13.38
CA ALA A 188 -5.28 6.20 13.16
C ALA A 188 -5.58 5.18 12.06
N ILE A 189 -6.69 4.45 12.21
CA ILE A 189 -7.20 3.48 11.23
C ILE A 189 -8.70 3.73 11.07
N GLU A 190 -9.13 4.15 9.89
CA GLU A 190 -10.52 4.40 9.57
C GLU A 190 -11.09 3.32 8.66
N PHE A 191 -12.21 2.77 9.07
CA PHE A 191 -13.06 1.85 8.30
C PHE A 191 -14.22 2.64 7.71
N TRP A 192 -14.36 2.60 6.40
CA TRP A 192 -15.42 3.27 5.66
C TRP A 192 -16.22 2.26 4.86
N GLN A 193 -17.56 2.33 4.95
CA GLN A 193 -18.50 1.53 4.16
C GLN A 193 -19.45 2.47 3.41
N GLY A 194 -19.51 2.27 2.10
CA GLY A 194 -20.46 2.96 1.24
C GLY A 194 -21.90 2.57 1.58
N ARG A 195 -22.79 3.56 1.65
CA ARG A 195 -24.23 3.36 1.88
C ARG A 195 -25.05 4.28 0.99
N TYR A 196 -26.30 3.86 0.78
CA TYR A 196 -27.29 4.62 0.02
C TYR A 196 -27.38 6.08 0.50
N SER A 197 -27.75 6.98 -0.42
CA SER A 197 -27.91 8.42 -0.16
C SER A 197 -26.68 9.12 0.42
N ARG A 198 -25.47 8.56 0.23
CA ARG A 198 -24.20 9.06 0.77
C ARG A 198 -24.12 9.07 2.31
N MET A 199 -25.03 8.37 2.97
CA MET A 199 -25.04 8.22 4.44
C MET A 199 -24.06 7.11 4.84
N HIS A 200 -22.78 7.27 4.47
CA HIS A 200 -21.72 6.28 4.65
C HIS A 200 -21.40 6.06 6.13
N ASP A 201 -21.07 4.84 6.50
CA ASP A 201 -20.53 4.56 7.82
C ASP A 201 -19.04 4.85 7.86
N ARG A 202 -18.60 5.54 8.90
CA ARG A 202 -17.20 5.85 9.19
C ARG A 202 -16.91 5.54 10.65
N LEU A 203 -16.07 4.55 10.89
CA LEU A 203 -15.58 4.16 12.22
C LEU A 203 -14.06 4.28 12.23
N ARG A 204 -13.53 5.07 13.15
CA ARG A 204 -12.11 5.38 13.19
C ARG A 204 -11.54 5.07 14.57
N TYR A 205 -10.50 4.24 14.56
CA TYR A 205 -9.65 4.05 15.72
C TYR A 205 -8.56 5.12 15.72
N GLU A 206 -8.35 5.69 16.89
CA GLU A 206 -7.27 6.65 17.13
C GLU A 206 -6.49 6.21 18.35
N ARG A 207 -5.17 6.44 18.35
CA ARG A 207 -4.35 6.17 19.54
C ARG A 207 -4.80 7.12 20.66
N SER A 208 -5.04 6.56 21.84
CA SER A 208 -5.29 7.35 23.04
C SER A 208 -4.10 8.27 23.35
N THR A 209 -4.31 9.27 24.15
CA THR A 209 -3.25 10.18 24.60
C THR A 209 -2.14 9.47 25.37
N SER A 210 -2.41 8.31 25.97
CA SER A 210 -1.41 7.42 26.58
C SER A 210 -0.59 6.64 25.55
N GLY A 211 -1.06 6.55 24.28
CA GLY A 211 -0.42 5.81 23.20
C GLY A 211 -0.57 4.27 23.29
N LEU A 212 -1.18 3.74 24.34
CA LEU A 212 -1.29 2.30 24.58
C LEU A 212 -2.58 1.69 24.03
N ASP A 213 -3.69 2.43 24.13
CA ASP A 213 -5.01 1.93 23.79
C ASP A 213 -5.55 2.57 22.51
N TRP A 214 -6.60 1.95 21.95
CA TRP A 214 -7.35 2.45 20.83
C TRP A 214 -8.71 2.96 21.28
N GLU A 215 -9.06 4.17 20.84
CA GLU A 215 -10.40 4.72 20.97
C GLU A 215 -11.12 4.61 19.65
N LEU A 216 -12.31 4.00 19.65
CA LEU A 216 -13.15 3.83 18.46
C LEU A 216 -14.26 4.87 18.44
N ASN A 217 -14.24 5.75 17.46
CA ASN A 217 -15.20 6.81 17.28
C ASN A 217 -15.95 6.67 15.94
N ARG A 218 -17.22 7.09 15.92
CA ARG A 218 -18.04 7.20 14.71
C ARG A 218 -18.03 8.64 14.21
N TYR A 219 -17.84 8.81 12.90
CA TYR A 219 -17.81 10.11 12.26
C TYR A 219 -18.97 10.28 11.27
N TYR A 220 -19.38 11.51 11.06
CA TYR A 220 -20.30 11.85 9.98
C TYR A 220 -19.68 11.50 8.62
N PRO A 221 -20.52 11.13 7.61
CA PRO A 221 -20.06 10.81 6.26
C PRO A 221 -19.50 12.02 5.51
#